data_f536b1f395a0bcb3f44b46920b98996c
#
_entry.id   f536b1f395a0bcb3f44b46920b98996c
#
_cell.length_a   1.000
_cell.length_b   1.000
_cell.length_c   1.000
_cell.angle_alpha   90.00
_cell.angle_beta   90.00
_cell.angle_gamma   90.00
#
_symmetry.space_group_name_H-M   'P 1'
#
loop_
_entity.id
_entity.type
_entity.pdbx_description
1 polymer ?
#
loop_
_entity_poly.entity_id
_entity_poly.type
_entity_poly.pdbx_seq_one_letter_code
_entity_poly.pdbx_strand_id
1 'polypeptide(L)'
;MKLVSIFIGLLLGWVALPSFALAADPITVQEILDEPSRFHLRQVTLQGTVRNVQPLDPYTLPAGTTCYGAYLFYLEDETASINVAAFGLCGIPTVKDPDVEDGARIELHATIQAPSHGGYYLSFQGLKVVGEREGVIQAVADRITPLPE
;
A
#
# COMPACT_ATOMS: atom_id res chain seq x y z
N MET A 1 -33.10 -2.29 74.69
CA MET A 1 -33.16 -3.07 73.46
C MET A 1 -32.36 -2.31 72.35
N LYS A 2 -31.17 -2.77 72.02
CA LYS A 2 -30.30 -2.13 71.03
C LYS A 2 -30.40 -2.96 69.77
N LEU A 3 -30.95 -2.35 68.68
CA LEU A 3 -30.99 -2.91 67.33
C LEU A 3 -29.65 -2.69 66.72
N VAL A 4 -28.94 -3.79 66.38
CA VAL A 4 -27.71 -3.78 65.61
C VAL A 4 -28.08 -3.93 64.10
N SER A 5 -27.93 -2.83 63.29
CA SER A 5 -28.08 -2.88 61.88
C SER A 5 -26.78 -3.41 61.24
N ILE A 6 -26.85 -4.55 60.59
CA ILE A 6 -25.76 -5.12 59.82
C ILE A 6 -25.90 -4.61 58.40
N PHE A 7 -24.98 -3.73 57.98
CA PHE A 7 -24.81 -3.33 56.56
C PHE A 7 -23.95 -4.38 55.84
N ILE A 8 -24.57 -5.16 54.97
CA ILE A 8 -23.87 -6.04 54.04
C ILE A 8 -23.53 -5.21 52.81
N GLY A 9 -22.27 -4.80 52.72
CA GLY A 9 -21.72 -4.13 51.53
C GLY A 9 -21.47 -5.14 50.39
N LEU A 10 -22.25 -5.06 49.34
CA LEU A 10 -22.05 -5.85 48.10
C LEU A 10 -20.92 -5.21 47.28
N LEU A 11 -19.73 -5.78 47.35
CA LEU A 11 -18.60 -5.44 46.49
C LEU A 11 -18.81 -6.09 45.09
N LEU A 12 -19.36 -5.32 44.13
CA LEU A 12 -19.36 -5.68 42.71
C LEU A 12 -17.95 -5.53 42.17
N GLY A 13 -17.21 -6.65 42.10
CA GLY A 13 -15.94 -6.72 41.42
C GLY A 13 -16.13 -6.60 39.91
N TRP A 14 -15.65 -5.51 39.32
CA TRP A 14 -15.55 -5.37 37.87
C TRP A 14 -14.42 -6.28 37.36
N VAL A 15 -14.79 -7.38 36.75
CA VAL A 15 -13.87 -8.23 35.98
C VAL A 15 -13.63 -7.54 34.65
N ALA A 16 -12.48 -6.87 34.51
CA ALA A 16 -12.02 -6.36 33.24
C ALA A 16 -11.59 -7.55 32.36
N LEU A 17 -12.43 -7.91 31.38
CA LEU A 17 -12.07 -8.89 30.35
C LEU A 17 -11.02 -8.25 29.45
N PRO A 18 -9.86 -8.89 29.21
CA PRO A 18 -8.91 -8.41 28.22
C PRO A 18 -9.56 -8.52 26.83
N SER A 19 -9.78 -7.38 26.19
CA SER A 19 -10.17 -7.33 24.78
C SER A 19 -8.96 -7.78 23.96
N PHE A 20 -8.93 -9.03 23.54
CA PHE A 20 -8.02 -9.47 22.49
C PHE A 20 -8.48 -8.81 21.19
N ALA A 21 -7.83 -7.71 20.82
CA ALA A 21 -7.92 -7.19 19.48
C ALA A 21 -7.32 -8.25 18.54
N LEU A 22 -8.15 -8.98 17.80
CA LEU A 22 -7.72 -9.78 16.67
C LEU A 22 -7.13 -8.80 15.67
N ALA A 23 -5.80 -8.68 15.63
CA ALA A 23 -5.12 -8.02 14.54
C ALA A 23 -5.47 -8.83 13.27
N ALA A 24 -6.09 -8.17 12.29
CA ALA A 24 -6.30 -8.78 10.99
C ALA A 24 -4.92 -9.16 10.44
N ASP A 25 -4.80 -10.35 9.88
CA ASP A 25 -3.56 -10.78 9.24
C ASP A 25 -3.18 -9.78 8.15
N PRO A 26 -1.90 -9.40 8.01
CA PRO A 26 -1.45 -8.48 6.98
C PRO A 26 -1.76 -9.07 5.60
N ILE A 27 -2.28 -8.25 4.71
CA ILE A 27 -2.51 -8.62 3.30
C ILE A 27 -1.17 -8.96 2.66
N THR A 28 -1.12 -10.07 1.94
CA THR A 28 0.08 -10.51 1.22
C THR A 28 0.02 -10.10 -0.26
N VAL A 29 1.18 -10.01 -0.88
CA VAL A 29 1.27 -9.76 -2.33
C VAL A 29 0.57 -10.87 -3.12
N GLN A 30 0.71 -12.13 -2.72
CA GLN A 30 0.07 -13.27 -3.39
C GLN A 30 -1.46 -13.17 -3.37
N GLU A 31 -2.07 -12.75 -2.26
CA GLU A 31 -3.52 -12.55 -2.19
C GLU A 31 -4.02 -11.52 -3.19
N ILE A 32 -3.25 -10.44 -3.41
CA ILE A 32 -3.59 -9.42 -4.40
C ILE A 32 -3.49 -9.98 -5.82
N LEU A 33 -2.44 -10.75 -6.09
CA LEU A 33 -2.21 -11.36 -7.41
C LEU A 33 -3.25 -12.43 -7.75
N ASP A 34 -3.74 -13.16 -6.77
CA ASP A 34 -4.74 -14.22 -6.95
C ASP A 34 -6.15 -13.65 -7.18
N GLU A 35 -6.50 -12.56 -6.49
CA GLU A 35 -7.82 -11.93 -6.57
C GLU A 35 -7.75 -10.42 -6.87
N PRO A 36 -7.12 -9.99 -7.98
CA PRO A 36 -6.85 -8.56 -8.22
C PRO A 36 -8.11 -7.69 -8.28
N SER A 37 -9.21 -8.24 -8.77
CA SER A 37 -10.49 -7.52 -8.84
C SER A 37 -11.06 -7.14 -7.47
N ARG A 38 -10.78 -7.96 -6.46
CA ARG A 38 -11.19 -7.68 -5.07
C ARG A 38 -10.49 -6.45 -4.50
N PHE A 39 -9.26 -6.21 -4.94
CA PHE A 39 -8.41 -5.12 -4.46
C PHE A 39 -8.42 -3.90 -5.36
N HIS A 40 -9.07 -3.96 -6.52
CA HIS A 40 -9.08 -2.84 -7.46
C HIS A 40 -9.58 -1.54 -6.82
N LEU A 41 -8.78 -0.48 -6.94
CA LEU A 41 -8.96 0.85 -6.33
C LEU A 41 -9.08 0.84 -4.79
N ARG A 42 -8.63 -0.22 -4.14
CA ARG A 42 -8.53 -0.26 -2.69
C ARG A 42 -7.14 0.10 -2.22
N GLN A 43 -7.10 0.81 -1.12
CA GLN A 43 -5.85 1.06 -0.39
C GLN A 43 -5.48 -0.16 0.42
N VAL A 44 -4.21 -0.54 0.34
CA VAL A 44 -3.61 -1.63 1.09
C VAL A 44 -2.32 -1.16 1.76
N THR A 45 -1.93 -1.85 2.81
CA THR A 45 -0.61 -1.71 3.43
C THR A 45 0.15 -3.00 3.24
N LEU A 46 1.30 -2.91 2.59
CA LEU A 46 2.20 -4.02 2.30
C LEU A 46 3.54 -3.79 2.97
N GLN A 47 4.23 -4.85 3.33
CA GLN A 47 5.61 -4.79 3.79
C GLN A 47 6.45 -5.74 2.95
N GLY A 48 7.66 -5.32 2.61
CA GLY A 48 8.53 -6.14 1.80
C GLY A 48 9.88 -5.49 1.52
N THR A 49 10.62 -6.14 0.63
CA THR A 49 11.92 -5.69 0.17
C THR A 49 11.80 -5.08 -1.23
N VAL A 50 12.41 -3.93 -1.41
CA VAL A 50 12.47 -3.22 -2.69
C VAL A 50 13.44 -3.94 -3.63
N ARG A 51 13.03 -4.13 -4.89
CA ARG A 51 13.82 -4.74 -5.94
C ARG A 51 13.72 -3.94 -7.24
N ASN A 52 14.83 -3.84 -7.93
CA ASN A 52 14.92 -3.30 -9.30
C ASN A 52 14.31 -1.90 -9.44
N VAL A 53 14.84 -0.96 -8.69
CA VAL A 53 14.41 0.46 -8.75
C VAL A 53 14.83 1.08 -10.08
N GLN A 54 13.87 1.63 -10.81
CA GLN A 54 14.10 2.20 -12.13
C GLN A 54 13.46 3.59 -12.23
N PRO A 55 14.26 4.66 -12.23
CA PRO A 55 13.78 6.00 -12.55
C PRO A 55 13.19 6.04 -13.96
N LEU A 56 12.16 6.86 -14.13
CA LEU A 56 11.52 7.06 -15.43
C LEU A 56 11.86 8.42 -16.00
N ASP A 57 11.94 8.49 -17.33
CA ASP A 57 11.95 9.75 -18.07
C ASP A 57 10.63 10.52 -17.83
N PRO A 58 10.65 11.85 -17.95
CA PRO A 58 9.42 12.64 -17.89
C PRO A 58 8.36 12.11 -18.87
N TYR A 59 7.12 12.02 -18.39
CA TYR A 59 6.00 11.55 -19.21
C TYR A 59 4.86 12.58 -19.21
N THR A 60 4.04 12.55 -20.24
CA THR A 60 2.96 13.51 -20.42
C THR A 60 1.60 12.83 -20.20
N LEU A 61 0.77 13.47 -19.38
CA LEU A 61 -0.62 13.07 -19.18
C LEU A 61 -1.46 13.36 -20.43
N PRO A 62 -2.60 12.67 -20.63
CA PRO A 62 -3.51 12.93 -21.74
C PRO A 62 -3.96 14.40 -21.85
N ALA A 63 -4.03 15.11 -20.72
CA ALA A 63 -4.35 16.56 -20.68
C ALA A 63 -3.19 17.47 -21.09
N GLY A 64 -2.01 16.93 -21.42
CA GLY A 64 -0.85 17.70 -21.89
C GLY A 64 0.13 18.15 -20.80
N THR A 65 -0.11 17.81 -19.53
CA THR A 65 0.81 18.16 -18.44
C THR A 65 1.93 17.13 -18.34
N THR A 66 3.19 17.60 -18.27
CA THR A 66 4.36 16.74 -18.08
C THR A 66 4.63 16.49 -16.61
N CYS A 67 4.95 15.25 -16.26
CA CYS A 67 5.27 14.79 -14.91
C CYS A 67 6.72 14.32 -14.84
N TYR A 68 7.38 14.58 -13.71
CA TYR A 68 8.82 14.39 -13.50
C TYR A 68 9.08 13.62 -12.20
N GLY A 69 10.17 12.84 -12.18
CA GLY A 69 10.62 12.16 -10.98
C GLY A 69 9.82 10.91 -10.58
N ALA A 70 9.10 10.32 -11.53
CA ALA A 70 8.48 9.02 -11.34
C ALA A 70 9.50 7.89 -11.39
N TYR A 71 9.19 6.79 -10.73
CA TYR A 71 9.98 5.57 -10.80
C TYR A 71 9.13 4.33 -10.59
N LEU A 72 9.65 3.19 -11.02
CA LEU A 72 9.08 1.87 -10.81
C LEU A 72 10.00 1.02 -9.95
N PHE A 73 9.44 0.10 -9.22
CA PHE A 73 10.17 -0.96 -8.53
C PHE A 73 9.27 -2.18 -8.29
N TYR A 74 9.84 -3.27 -7.84
CA TYR A 74 9.09 -4.40 -7.33
C TYR A 74 9.14 -4.41 -5.81
N LEU A 75 8.01 -4.67 -5.18
CA LEU A 75 7.94 -4.99 -3.76
C LEU A 75 7.79 -6.51 -3.62
N GLU A 76 8.77 -7.13 -2.98
CA GLU A 76 8.84 -8.57 -2.75
C GLU A 76 8.57 -8.83 -1.26
N ASP A 77 7.51 -9.57 -0.97
CA ASP A 77 7.26 -10.14 0.35
C ASP A 77 7.63 -11.64 0.36
N GLU A 78 7.32 -12.35 1.45
CA GLU A 78 7.59 -13.78 1.56
C GLU A 78 6.76 -14.64 0.59
N THR A 79 5.75 -14.09 -0.05
CA THR A 79 4.78 -14.82 -0.87
C THR A 79 4.97 -14.60 -2.36
N ALA A 80 5.20 -13.37 -2.80
CA ALA A 80 5.30 -12.99 -4.20
C ALA A 80 5.93 -11.60 -4.38
N SER A 81 5.92 -11.10 -5.61
CA SER A 81 6.42 -9.77 -5.98
C SER A 81 5.37 -9.02 -6.80
N ILE A 82 5.17 -7.75 -6.51
CA ILE A 82 4.23 -6.87 -7.21
C ILE A 82 4.95 -5.65 -7.79
N ASN A 83 4.53 -5.23 -8.98
CA ASN A 83 5.02 -3.98 -9.58
C ASN A 83 4.46 -2.78 -8.83
N VAL A 84 5.31 -1.84 -8.46
CA VAL A 84 4.96 -0.60 -7.76
C VAL A 84 5.31 0.59 -8.63
N ALA A 85 4.38 1.51 -8.77
CA ALA A 85 4.58 2.80 -9.43
C ALA A 85 4.55 3.93 -8.40
N ALA A 86 5.62 4.71 -8.35
CA ALA A 86 5.67 5.99 -7.68
C ALA A 86 5.53 7.10 -8.71
N PHE A 87 4.38 7.78 -8.72
CA PHE A 87 4.10 8.83 -9.69
C PHE A 87 4.97 10.07 -9.42
N GLY A 88 5.32 10.76 -10.50
CA GLY A 88 6.06 12.00 -10.44
C GLY A 88 5.20 13.22 -10.10
N LEU A 89 5.87 14.35 -9.92
CA LEU A 89 5.23 15.66 -9.75
C LEU A 89 4.92 16.26 -11.13
N CYS A 90 3.67 16.64 -11.34
CA CYS A 90 3.21 17.15 -12.61
C CYS A 90 3.22 18.68 -12.65
N GLY A 91 3.66 19.24 -13.79
CA GLY A 91 3.72 20.67 -14.01
C GLY A 91 4.92 21.40 -13.41
N ILE A 92 5.73 20.72 -12.61
CA ILE A 92 6.92 21.29 -11.97
C ILE A 92 8.14 20.45 -12.40
N PRO A 93 9.01 20.97 -13.27
CA PRO A 93 10.21 20.25 -13.68
C PRO A 93 11.18 20.13 -12.49
N THR A 94 11.23 18.98 -11.89
CA THR A 94 12.16 18.64 -10.83
C THR A 94 12.94 17.39 -11.20
N VAL A 95 14.22 17.35 -10.85
CA VAL A 95 14.99 16.11 -10.82
C VAL A 95 14.92 15.59 -9.40
N LYS A 96 14.26 14.47 -9.21
CA LYS A 96 14.15 13.81 -7.91
C LYS A 96 14.63 12.36 -8.05
N ASP A 97 15.60 12.00 -7.23
CA ASP A 97 15.99 10.60 -7.11
C ASP A 97 14.87 9.79 -6.46
N PRO A 98 14.76 8.49 -6.76
CA PRO A 98 13.83 7.61 -6.06
C PRO A 98 14.02 7.68 -4.54
N ASP A 99 12.90 7.65 -3.81
CA ASP A 99 12.91 7.66 -2.33
C ASP A 99 13.29 6.29 -1.73
N VAL A 100 13.57 5.31 -2.57
CA VAL A 100 13.88 3.93 -2.18
C VAL A 100 15.11 3.44 -2.92
N GLU A 101 15.80 2.47 -2.31
CA GLU A 101 16.95 1.79 -2.89
C GLU A 101 16.71 0.28 -2.95
N ASP A 102 17.39 -0.40 -3.87
CA ASP A 102 17.35 -1.85 -3.97
C ASP A 102 17.81 -2.50 -2.67
N GLY A 103 17.05 -3.47 -2.18
CA GLY A 103 17.31 -4.17 -0.95
C GLY A 103 16.73 -3.52 0.31
N ALA A 104 16.24 -2.29 0.24
CA ALA A 104 15.61 -1.63 1.38
C ALA A 104 14.32 -2.35 1.79
N ARG A 105 14.10 -2.48 3.11
CA ARG A 105 12.83 -2.93 3.65
C ARG A 105 11.91 -1.74 3.87
N ILE A 106 10.69 -1.84 3.38
CA ILE A 106 9.70 -0.76 3.48
C ILE A 106 8.32 -1.25 3.89
N GLU A 107 7.56 -0.33 4.45
CA GLU A 107 6.11 -0.39 4.49
C GLU A 107 5.56 0.53 3.40
N LEU A 108 4.71 -0.03 2.56
CA LEU A 108 4.09 0.64 1.43
C LEU A 108 2.59 0.77 1.66
N HIS A 109 2.08 2.00 1.71
CA HIS A 109 0.67 2.28 1.53
C HIS A 109 0.42 2.54 0.06
N ALA A 110 -0.46 1.78 -0.56
CA ALA A 110 -0.68 1.84 -2.00
C ALA A 110 -2.13 1.61 -2.38
N THR A 111 -2.52 2.12 -3.54
CA THR A 111 -3.79 1.83 -4.20
C THR A 111 -3.55 0.80 -5.29
N ILE A 112 -4.30 -0.30 -5.28
CA ILE A 112 -4.14 -1.38 -6.26
C ILE A 112 -4.92 -1.06 -7.53
N GLN A 113 -4.26 -1.23 -8.68
CA GLN A 113 -4.86 -1.17 -10.01
C GLN A 113 -4.85 -2.55 -10.65
N ALA A 114 -6.04 -3.06 -10.96
CA ALA A 114 -6.22 -4.33 -11.66
C ALA A 114 -6.54 -4.07 -13.14
N PRO A 115 -5.90 -4.76 -14.08
CA PRO A 115 -6.06 -4.53 -15.50
C PRO A 115 -7.48 -4.80 -16.03
N SER A 116 -8.22 -5.70 -15.41
CA SER A 116 -9.57 -6.08 -15.80
C SER A 116 -10.62 -4.94 -15.78
N HIS A 117 -10.28 -3.81 -15.16
CA HIS A 117 -11.18 -2.66 -15.02
C HIS A 117 -10.82 -1.47 -15.92
N GLY A 118 -9.83 -1.65 -16.78
CA GLY A 118 -9.28 -0.56 -17.58
C GLY A 118 -8.52 0.47 -16.72
N GLY A 119 -8.22 1.63 -17.29
CA GLY A 119 -7.53 2.73 -16.60
C GLY A 119 -6.13 2.97 -17.14
N TYR A 120 -5.29 3.54 -16.30
CA TYR A 120 -3.92 3.89 -16.66
C TYR A 120 -2.93 3.13 -15.80
N TYR A 121 -1.81 2.73 -16.38
CA TYR A 121 -0.67 2.23 -15.62
C TYR A 121 0.61 2.91 -16.07
N LEU A 122 1.56 3.01 -15.18
CA LEU A 122 2.87 3.59 -15.44
C LEU A 122 3.82 2.48 -15.91
N SER A 123 4.47 2.72 -17.04
CA SER A 123 5.47 1.81 -17.61
C SER A 123 6.77 2.55 -17.91
N PHE A 124 7.83 1.85 -18.30
CA PHE A 124 9.08 2.47 -18.77
C PHE A 124 8.92 3.41 -19.97
N GLN A 125 7.85 3.25 -20.72
CA GLN A 125 7.52 4.09 -21.87
C GLN A 125 6.54 5.21 -21.51
N GLY A 126 6.33 5.48 -20.21
CA GLY A 126 5.40 6.47 -19.70
C GLY A 126 4.03 5.88 -19.35
N LEU A 127 3.05 6.76 -19.26
CA LEU A 127 1.68 6.40 -18.91
C LEU A 127 1.00 5.70 -20.10
N LYS A 128 0.42 4.53 -19.84
CA LYS A 128 -0.32 3.76 -20.83
C LYS A 128 -1.77 3.58 -20.42
N VAL A 129 -2.66 3.55 -21.41
CA VAL A 129 -4.06 3.16 -21.24
C VAL A 129 -4.14 1.65 -21.29
N VAL A 130 -4.79 1.06 -20.32
CA VAL A 130 -5.01 -0.39 -20.25
C VAL A 130 -6.29 -0.73 -20.97
N GLY A 131 -6.20 -1.57 -22.02
CA GLY A 131 -7.34 -2.29 -22.55
C GLY A 131 -7.74 -3.43 -21.63
N GLU A 132 -8.95 -3.95 -21.75
CA GLU A 132 -9.51 -5.01 -20.88
C GLU A 132 -8.70 -6.31 -20.82
N ARG A 133 -7.75 -6.51 -21.74
CA ARG A 133 -6.95 -7.74 -21.86
C ARG A 133 -5.45 -7.56 -21.68
N GLU A 134 -5.01 -6.32 -21.58
CA GLU A 134 -3.58 -5.99 -21.52
C GLU A 134 -3.33 -5.12 -20.28
N GLY A 135 -2.65 -5.61 -19.33
CA GLY A 135 -2.26 -4.79 -18.20
C GLY A 135 -1.58 -5.59 -17.11
N VAL A 136 -0.83 -4.88 -16.33
CA VAL A 136 -0.10 -5.39 -15.17
C VAL A 136 -0.86 -5.00 -13.92
N ILE A 137 -0.99 -5.92 -12.98
CA ILE A 137 -1.45 -5.55 -11.64
C ILE A 137 -0.37 -4.64 -11.05
N GLN A 138 -0.75 -3.42 -10.69
CA GLN A 138 0.18 -2.42 -10.21
C GLN A 138 -0.29 -1.83 -8.89
N ALA A 139 0.62 -1.72 -7.93
CA ALA A 139 0.42 -0.94 -6.73
C ALA A 139 0.89 0.49 -6.98
N VAL A 140 0.00 1.46 -6.87
CA VAL A 140 0.35 2.88 -6.95
C VAL A 140 0.70 3.35 -5.55
N ALA A 141 1.94 3.79 -5.36
CA ALA A 141 2.45 4.21 -4.07
C ALA A 141 1.79 5.52 -3.61
N ASP A 142 1.14 5.48 -2.47
CA ASP A 142 0.61 6.67 -1.78
C ASP A 142 1.61 7.18 -0.73
N ARG A 143 2.24 6.26 -0.01
CA ARG A 143 3.27 6.55 0.98
C ARG A 143 4.24 5.39 1.14
N ILE A 144 5.51 5.70 1.25
CA ILE A 144 6.60 4.75 1.49
C ILE A 144 7.27 5.11 2.81
N THR A 145 7.40 4.14 3.70
CA THR A 145 8.06 4.30 5.00
C THR A 145 9.18 3.27 5.12
N PRO A 146 10.45 3.69 5.28
CA PRO A 146 11.53 2.76 5.55
C PRO A 146 11.29 1.99 6.85
N LEU A 147 11.56 0.69 6.84
CA LEU A 147 11.56 -0.15 8.04
C LEU A 147 13.00 -0.30 8.55
N PRO A 148 13.18 -0.38 9.88
CA PRO A 148 14.51 -0.67 10.44
C PRO A 148 14.99 -2.05 9.98
N GLU A 149 16.31 -2.19 9.81
CA GLU A 149 17.01 -3.43 9.54
C GLU A 149 16.98 -4.39 10.75
#